data_48797099dd918f4bce53ab86e30a5bd1
#
_entry.id   48797099dd918f4bce53ab86e30a5bd1
#
_cell.length_a   1.000
_cell.length_b   1.000
_cell.length_c   1.000
_cell.angle_alpha   90.00
_cell.angle_beta   90.00
_cell.angle_gamma   90.00
#
_symmetry.space_group_name_H-M   'P 1'
#
loop_
_entity.id
_entity.type
_entity.pdbx_description
1 polymer ?
#
loop_
_entity_poly.entity_id
_entity_poly.type
_entity_poly.pdbx_seq_one_letter_code
_entity_poly.pdbx_strand_id
1 'polypeptide(L)'
;KALLNPGEEVIILAPYFVEYKFYIDNHGGTVKEVSTREDFSLDLEAIAKAIGPNTRTIIINTPNNPTGKVYSKKELEQLGDLLGQKEKELNRALYVISDEPYAKISYDGIKVPSIFKYIKRSILVTSHSKDLALPGERIGYAAVSPQMEDAGHVMEGLVFCNRTLGFVNAPALAQRLVTPLQRETVDIAAYQEKRDILYENLTRMGYKMVKPQGAFYLFPQS
;
A
#
# COMPACT_ATOMS: atom_id res chain seq x y z
N LYS A 1 -4.73 1.78 -14.52
CA LYS A 1 -5.70 1.76 -15.66
C LYS A 1 -6.90 2.64 -15.39
N ALA A 2 -7.56 2.48 -14.24
CA ALA A 2 -8.78 3.24 -13.93
C ALA A 2 -8.55 4.74 -13.63
N LEU A 3 -7.36 5.10 -13.15
CA LEU A 3 -7.08 6.45 -12.65
C LEU A 3 -6.19 7.30 -13.56
N LEU A 4 -5.36 6.66 -14.40
CA LEU A 4 -4.33 7.35 -15.17
C LEU A 4 -4.77 7.63 -16.61
N ASN A 5 -4.46 8.84 -17.08
CA ASN A 5 -4.33 9.16 -18.48
C ASN A 5 -2.85 9.01 -18.91
N PRO A 6 -2.56 8.84 -20.21
CA PRO A 6 -1.19 8.77 -20.69
C PRO A 6 -0.36 10.00 -20.26
N GLY A 7 0.84 9.75 -19.72
CA GLY A 7 1.75 10.79 -19.27
C GLY A 7 1.49 11.35 -17.87
N GLU A 8 0.41 10.95 -17.20
CA GLU A 8 0.21 11.32 -15.79
C GLU A 8 1.20 10.60 -14.87
N GLU A 9 1.57 11.27 -13.79
CA GLU A 9 2.59 10.80 -12.86
C GLU A 9 1.98 10.02 -11.70
N VAL A 10 2.68 8.95 -11.29
CA VAL A 10 2.43 8.21 -10.05
C VAL A 10 3.65 8.30 -9.16
N ILE A 11 3.47 8.83 -7.96
CA ILE A 11 4.51 8.84 -6.93
C ILE A 11 4.54 7.46 -6.24
N ILE A 12 5.74 6.88 -6.14
CA ILE A 12 6.03 5.68 -5.36
C ILE A 12 7.12 5.98 -4.34
N LEU A 13 7.01 5.39 -3.16
CA LEU A 13 7.88 5.70 -2.03
C LEU A 13 8.96 4.64 -1.86
N ALA A 14 10.21 5.01 -2.14
CA ALA A 14 11.35 4.10 -2.06
C ALA A 14 11.81 3.88 -0.60
N PRO A 15 12.13 2.64 -0.18
CA PRO A 15 12.06 1.39 -0.94
C PRO A 15 10.62 0.89 -1.14
N TYR A 16 10.35 0.29 -2.30
CA TYR A 16 9.01 -0.16 -2.69
C TYR A 16 9.04 -1.54 -3.36
N PHE A 17 7.88 -2.14 -3.50
CA PHE A 17 7.68 -3.36 -4.28
C PHE A 17 7.93 -3.08 -5.76
N VAL A 18 8.96 -3.73 -6.32
CA VAL A 18 9.54 -3.40 -7.64
C VAL A 18 8.54 -3.42 -8.79
N GLU A 19 7.47 -4.21 -8.69
CA GLU A 19 6.48 -4.35 -9.76
C GLU A 19 5.62 -3.09 -9.95
N TYR A 20 5.57 -2.16 -9.00
CA TYR A 20 4.80 -0.92 -9.17
C TYR A 20 5.24 -0.13 -10.41
N LYS A 21 6.53 -0.11 -10.72
CA LYS A 21 7.04 0.55 -11.94
C LYS A 21 6.39 -0.02 -13.19
N PHE A 22 6.35 -1.35 -13.28
CA PHE A 22 5.77 -2.04 -14.45
C PHE A 22 4.26 -1.82 -14.54
N TYR A 23 3.55 -1.80 -13.40
CA TYR A 23 2.12 -1.52 -13.40
C TYR A 23 1.80 -0.11 -13.89
N ILE A 24 2.62 0.87 -13.53
CA ILE A 24 2.47 2.26 -13.96
C ILE A 24 2.79 2.39 -15.46
N ASP A 25 3.93 1.88 -15.89
CA ASP A 25 4.42 1.95 -17.26
C ASP A 25 3.46 1.26 -18.25
N ASN A 26 3.00 0.06 -17.92
CA ASN A 26 2.04 -0.71 -18.74
C ASN A 26 0.72 0.02 -19.01
N HIS A 27 0.44 1.08 -18.26
CA HIS A 27 -0.80 1.87 -18.41
C HIS A 27 -0.54 3.30 -18.87
N GLY A 28 0.69 3.56 -19.38
CA GLY A 28 1.08 4.85 -19.93
C GLY A 28 1.34 5.94 -18.89
N GLY A 29 1.48 5.57 -17.62
CA GLY A 29 1.85 6.50 -16.56
C GLY A 29 3.37 6.71 -16.48
N THR A 30 3.78 7.77 -15.79
CA THR A 30 5.18 8.10 -15.52
C THR A 30 5.47 7.88 -14.03
N VAL A 31 6.53 7.13 -13.73
CA VAL A 31 6.95 6.88 -12.35
C VAL A 31 7.70 8.07 -11.80
N LYS A 32 7.35 8.50 -10.59
CA LYS A 32 8.07 9.50 -9.82
C LYS A 32 8.48 8.90 -8.47
N GLU A 33 9.76 8.61 -8.33
CA GLU A 33 10.30 8.02 -7.10
C GLU A 33 10.58 9.08 -6.06
N VAL A 34 10.14 8.85 -4.83
CA VAL A 34 10.44 9.69 -3.66
C VAL A 34 11.01 8.79 -2.57
N SER A 35 12.17 9.16 -2.05
CA SER A 35 12.77 8.43 -0.93
C SER A 35 11.99 8.66 0.36
N THR A 36 11.85 7.61 1.15
CA THR A 36 11.43 7.73 2.56
C THR A 36 12.60 8.19 3.40
N ARG A 37 12.36 8.50 4.68
CA ARG A 37 13.43 8.81 5.65
C ARG A 37 14.23 7.55 5.99
N GLU A 38 15.32 7.72 6.73
CA GLU A 38 16.20 6.61 7.13
C GLU A 38 15.51 5.51 7.93
N ASP A 39 14.47 5.87 8.71
CA ASP A 39 13.63 4.93 9.45
C ASP A 39 12.44 4.42 8.64
N PHE A 40 12.42 4.70 7.34
CA PHE A 40 11.36 4.41 6.38
C PHE A 40 10.03 5.11 6.65
N SER A 41 10.01 6.16 7.49
CA SER A 41 8.85 7.03 7.65
C SER A 41 8.64 7.93 6.42
N LEU A 42 7.43 8.50 6.29
CA LEU A 42 7.10 9.38 5.18
C LEU A 42 7.92 10.67 5.24
N ASP A 43 8.61 11.00 4.17
CA ASP A 43 9.20 12.32 3.97
C ASP A 43 8.19 13.23 3.28
N LEU A 44 7.38 13.90 4.10
CA LEU A 44 6.31 14.76 3.60
C LEU A 44 6.82 15.97 2.82
N GLU A 45 8.02 16.47 3.12
CA GLU A 45 8.62 17.57 2.37
C GLU A 45 9.05 17.12 0.97
N ALA A 46 9.67 15.93 0.88
CA ALA A 46 10.03 15.34 -0.40
C ALA A 46 8.79 15.00 -1.25
N ILE A 47 7.75 14.46 -0.61
CA ILE A 47 6.46 14.18 -1.26
C ILE A 47 5.84 15.50 -1.77
N ALA A 48 5.79 16.56 -0.95
CA ALA A 48 5.24 17.85 -1.33
C ALA A 48 5.94 18.48 -2.53
N LYS A 49 7.27 18.35 -2.59
CA LYS A 49 8.10 18.83 -3.72
C LYS A 49 7.88 18.00 -4.99
N ALA A 50 7.59 16.71 -4.83
CA ALA A 50 7.34 15.81 -5.94
C ALA A 50 5.96 15.99 -6.58
N ILE A 51 4.95 16.40 -5.81
CA ILE A 51 3.61 16.63 -6.35
C ILE A 51 3.62 17.82 -7.30
N GLY A 52 3.22 17.60 -8.55
CA GLY A 52 3.14 18.61 -9.61
C GLY A 52 1.86 18.51 -10.44
N PRO A 53 1.73 19.35 -11.49
CA PRO A 53 0.52 19.41 -12.31
C PRO A 53 0.12 18.10 -12.98
N ASN A 54 1.09 17.22 -13.24
CA ASN A 54 0.86 15.92 -13.85
C ASN A 54 0.66 14.79 -12.84
N THR A 55 0.87 15.06 -11.55
CA THR A 55 0.71 14.04 -10.51
C THR A 55 -0.76 13.67 -10.37
N ARG A 56 -1.05 12.37 -10.44
CA ARG A 56 -2.41 11.83 -10.31
C ARG A 56 -2.60 10.95 -9.10
N THR A 57 -1.58 10.14 -8.79
CA THR A 57 -1.72 9.08 -7.77
C THR A 57 -0.44 8.96 -6.96
N ILE A 58 -0.60 8.60 -5.69
CA ILE A 58 0.49 8.16 -4.83
C ILE A 58 0.20 6.72 -4.40
N ILE A 59 1.18 5.84 -4.49
CA ILE A 59 1.07 4.48 -3.97
C ILE A 59 1.82 4.42 -2.64
N ILE A 60 1.13 4.01 -1.59
CA ILE A 60 1.73 3.65 -0.29
C ILE A 60 1.53 2.16 -0.03
N ASN A 61 2.46 1.55 0.68
CA ASN A 61 2.38 0.14 1.06
C ASN A 61 2.65 0.00 2.56
N THR A 62 1.68 -0.50 3.31
CA THR A 62 1.77 -0.57 4.78
C THR A 62 1.01 -1.79 5.33
N PRO A 63 1.66 -2.70 6.06
CA PRO A 63 3.11 -2.82 6.28
C PRO A 63 3.89 -2.94 4.97
N ASN A 64 5.01 -2.25 4.89
CA ASN A 64 5.76 -2.08 3.63
C ASN A 64 6.54 -3.35 3.23
N ASN A 65 6.53 -3.65 1.96
CA ASN A 65 7.47 -4.55 1.31
C ASN A 65 8.51 -3.68 0.56
N PRO A 66 9.82 -3.68 0.94
CA PRO A 66 10.51 -4.70 1.74
C PRO A 66 10.84 -4.34 3.21
N THR A 67 10.49 -3.15 3.71
CA THR A 67 11.04 -2.62 4.95
C THR A 67 10.32 -3.08 6.22
N GLY A 68 9.09 -3.57 6.11
CA GLY A 68 8.24 -3.90 7.24
C GLY A 68 7.71 -2.67 8.01
N LYS A 69 7.89 -1.46 7.48
CA LYS A 69 7.39 -0.22 8.11
C LYS A 69 5.86 -0.19 8.11
N VAL A 70 5.28 0.19 9.25
CA VAL A 70 3.86 0.54 9.38
C VAL A 70 3.75 2.05 9.51
N TYR A 71 3.02 2.70 8.62
CA TYR A 71 2.78 4.14 8.74
C TYR A 71 1.81 4.42 9.89
N SER A 72 2.21 5.36 10.74
CA SER A 72 1.44 5.76 11.91
C SER A 72 0.21 6.60 11.54
N LYS A 73 -0.74 6.70 12.48
CA LYS A 73 -1.90 7.60 12.34
C LYS A 73 -1.48 9.02 12.00
N LYS A 74 -0.44 9.54 12.69
CA LYS A 74 0.07 10.89 12.50
C LYS A 74 0.63 11.10 11.09
N GLU A 75 1.38 10.12 10.57
CA GLU A 75 1.93 10.20 9.20
C GLU A 75 0.80 10.23 8.16
N LEU A 76 -0.23 9.37 8.33
CA LEU A 76 -1.36 9.33 7.40
C LEU A 76 -2.23 10.60 7.48
N GLU A 77 -2.42 11.17 8.67
CA GLU A 77 -3.12 12.44 8.87
C GLU A 77 -2.38 13.58 8.17
N GLN A 78 -1.09 13.70 8.42
CA GLN A 78 -0.24 14.72 7.79
C GLN A 78 -0.16 14.57 6.26
N LEU A 79 -0.13 13.33 5.76
CA LEU A 79 -0.23 13.08 4.32
C LEU A 79 -1.59 13.52 3.77
N GLY A 80 -2.68 13.22 4.47
CA GLY A 80 -4.02 13.66 4.08
C GLY A 80 -4.16 15.18 4.01
N ASP A 81 -3.62 15.89 5.00
CA ASP A 81 -3.61 17.36 5.04
C ASP A 81 -2.79 17.94 3.88
N LEU A 82 -1.60 17.38 3.64
CA LEU A 82 -0.75 17.78 2.51
C LEU A 82 -1.48 17.61 1.17
N LEU A 83 -2.12 16.46 0.98
CA LEU A 83 -2.85 16.18 -0.27
C LEU A 83 -4.03 17.14 -0.44
N GLY A 84 -4.78 17.42 0.61
CA GLY A 84 -5.88 18.39 0.58
C GLY A 84 -5.43 19.82 0.23
N GLN A 85 -4.24 20.21 0.67
CA GLN A 85 -3.61 21.46 0.25
C GLN A 85 -3.25 21.45 -1.23
N LYS A 86 -2.55 20.41 -1.68
CA LYS A 86 -2.08 20.26 -3.06
C LYS A 86 -3.23 20.14 -4.07
N GLU A 87 -4.32 19.47 -3.71
CA GLU A 87 -5.54 19.44 -4.54
C GLU A 87 -6.10 20.83 -4.80
N LYS A 88 -6.14 21.69 -3.77
CA LYS A 88 -6.59 23.08 -3.90
C LYS A 88 -5.63 23.91 -4.72
N GLU A 89 -4.31 23.80 -4.47
CA GLU A 89 -3.27 24.54 -5.21
C GLU A 89 -3.28 24.21 -6.71
N LEU A 90 -3.45 22.93 -7.04
CA LEU A 90 -3.39 22.44 -8.42
C LEU A 90 -4.76 22.41 -9.12
N ASN A 91 -5.84 22.66 -8.36
CA ASN A 91 -7.23 22.46 -8.81
C ASN A 91 -7.40 21.07 -9.45
N ARG A 92 -6.89 20.03 -8.79
CA ARG A 92 -6.81 18.67 -9.33
C ARG A 92 -6.96 17.61 -8.23
N ALA A 93 -7.76 16.58 -8.51
CA ALA A 93 -7.89 15.44 -7.61
C ALA A 93 -6.61 14.59 -7.58
N LEU A 94 -6.14 14.28 -6.36
CA LEU A 94 -5.02 13.39 -6.09
C LEU A 94 -5.52 12.14 -5.37
N TYR A 95 -5.19 10.97 -5.90
CA TYR A 95 -5.62 9.69 -5.32
C TYR A 95 -4.48 9.01 -4.56
N VAL A 96 -4.83 8.28 -3.52
CA VAL A 96 -3.89 7.40 -2.83
C VAL A 96 -4.34 5.96 -3.00
N ILE A 97 -3.45 5.11 -3.48
CA ILE A 97 -3.62 3.66 -3.44
C ILE A 97 -2.85 3.15 -2.23
N SER A 98 -3.56 2.58 -1.26
CA SER A 98 -2.96 1.90 -0.11
C SER A 98 -2.95 0.39 -0.37
N ASP A 99 -1.76 -0.13 -0.62
CA ASP A 99 -1.54 -1.57 -0.83
C ASP A 99 -1.26 -2.22 0.54
N GLU A 100 -2.22 -3.02 1.02
CA GLU A 100 -2.25 -3.52 2.39
C GLU A 100 -2.33 -5.06 2.51
N PRO A 101 -1.59 -5.85 1.73
CA PRO A 101 -1.68 -7.31 1.81
C PRO A 101 -1.16 -7.87 3.14
N TYR A 102 -0.41 -7.08 3.90
CA TYR A 102 0.16 -7.45 5.19
C TYR A 102 -0.55 -6.80 6.39
N ALA A 103 -1.69 -6.14 6.21
CA ALA A 103 -2.34 -5.35 7.26
C ALA A 103 -2.59 -6.12 8.57
N LYS A 104 -2.86 -7.43 8.48
CA LYS A 104 -3.05 -8.30 9.65
C LYS A 104 -1.74 -8.87 10.20
N ILE A 105 -0.62 -8.73 9.47
CA ILE A 105 0.69 -9.25 9.89
C ILE A 105 1.50 -8.08 10.42
N SER A 106 1.20 -7.67 11.64
CA SER A 106 1.91 -6.62 12.38
C SER A 106 2.29 -7.12 13.76
N TYR A 107 3.40 -6.62 14.27
CA TYR A 107 4.10 -7.11 15.45
C TYR A 107 4.02 -6.12 16.62
N ASP A 108 4.42 -6.56 17.81
CA ASP A 108 4.55 -5.73 19.01
C ASP A 108 3.26 -4.97 19.37
N GLY A 109 2.08 -5.54 19.05
CA GLY A 109 0.78 -4.94 19.30
C GLY A 109 0.43 -3.76 18.41
N ILE A 110 1.25 -3.47 17.39
CA ILE A 110 1.00 -2.41 16.41
C ILE A 110 -0.23 -2.76 15.58
N LYS A 111 -1.11 -1.77 15.37
CA LYS A 111 -2.29 -1.90 14.50
C LYS A 111 -2.13 -0.98 13.31
N VAL A 112 -2.30 -1.53 12.11
CA VAL A 112 -2.31 -0.73 10.88
C VAL A 112 -3.53 0.18 10.88
N PRO A 113 -3.34 1.52 10.78
CA PRO A 113 -4.47 2.45 10.77
C PRO A 113 -5.23 2.36 9.46
N SER A 114 -6.56 2.44 9.50
CA SER A 114 -7.36 2.48 8.28
C SER A 114 -7.11 3.77 7.51
N ILE A 115 -6.69 3.66 6.25
CA ILE A 115 -6.43 4.79 5.35
C ILE A 115 -7.65 5.70 5.19
N PHE A 116 -8.85 5.15 5.18
CA PHE A 116 -10.11 5.88 4.97
C PHE A 116 -10.42 6.94 6.02
N LYS A 117 -9.78 6.86 7.21
CA LYS A 117 -9.96 7.84 8.27
C LYS A 117 -9.19 9.14 8.04
N TYR A 118 -8.15 9.09 7.20
CA TYR A 118 -7.19 10.17 7.04
C TYR A 118 -7.14 10.73 5.64
N ILE A 119 -7.43 9.94 4.62
CA ILE A 119 -7.30 10.33 3.22
C ILE A 119 -8.62 10.07 2.49
N LYS A 120 -9.31 11.15 2.11
CA LYS A 120 -10.63 11.07 1.46
C LYS A 120 -10.57 10.33 0.13
N ARG A 121 -9.64 10.69 -0.76
CA ARG A 121 -9.49 10.09 -2.09
C ARG A 121 -8.54 8.91 -2.03
N SER A 122 -8.94 7.86 -1.33
CA SER A 122 -8.12 6.66 -1.17
C SER A 122 -8.83 5.39 -1.63
N ILE A 123 -8.00 4.48 -2.14
CA ILE A 123 -8.40 3.14 -2.56
C ILE A 123 -7.49 2.16 -1.79
N LEU A 124 -8.10 1.30 -1.00
CA LEU A 124 -7.40 0.20 -0.36
C LEU A 124 -7.39 -1.00 -1.29
N VAL A 125 -6.21 -1.61 -1.46
CA VAL A 125 -6.04 -2.86 -2.19
C VAL A 125 -5.41 -3.88 -1.26
N THR A 126 -5.96 -5.08 -1.21
CA THR A 126 -5.43 -6.17 -0.37
C THR A 126 -5.66 -7.53 -0.99
N SER A 127 -5.04 -8.55 -0.43
CA SER A 127 -5.22 -9.93 -0.87
C SER A 127 -5.13 -10.90 0.31
N HIS A 128 -5.75 -12.05 0.16
CA HIS A 128 -5.66 -13.16 1.12
C HIS A 128 -4.44 -14.06 0.90
N SER A 129 -3.52 -13.63 0.05
CA SER A 129 -2.27 -14.34 -0.22
C SER A 129 -1.35 -14.44 1.00
N LYS A 130 -1.44 -13.45 1.92
CA LYS A 130 -0.53 -13.31 3.05
C LYS A 130 -1.24 -13.56 4.38
N ASP A 131 -2.32 -12.85 4.63
CA ASP A 131 -3.07 -12.93 5.89
C ASP A 131 -3.70 -14.31 6.15
N LEU A 132 -4.12 -15.02 5.10
CA LEU A 132 -4.67 -16.39 5.17
C LEU A 132 -3.74 -17.46 4.57
N ALA A 133 -2.53 -17.09 4.12
CA ALA A 133 -1.59 -17.98 3.45
C ALA A 133 -2.19 -18.72 2.23
N LEU A 134 -3.04 -18.03 1.46
CA LEU A 134 -3.73 -18.56 0.28
C LEU A 134 -3.26 -17.90 -1.04
N PRO A 135 -1.94 -17.87 -1.34
CA PRO A 135 -1.45 -17.19 -2.54
C PRO A 135 -1.89 -17.86 -3.85
N GLY A 136 -2.16 -19.17 -3.82
CA GLY A 136 -2.61 -19.94 -4.98
C GLY A 136 -4.05 -19.63 -5.39
N GLU A 137 -4.90 -19.20 -4.46
CA GLU A 137 -6.32 -18.96 -4.71
C GLU A 137 -6.61 -17.67 -5.48
N ARG A 138 -5.59 -16.82 -5.68
CA ARG A 138 -5.66 -15.58 -6.48
C ARG A 138 -6.85 -14.70 -6.11
N ILE A 139 -7.07 -14.47 -4.83
CA ILE A 139 -8.21 -13.70 -4.31
C ILE A 139 -7.75 -12.53 -3.43
N GLY A 140 -8.38 -11.41 -3.62
CA GLY A 140 -8.22 -10.18 -2.87
C GLY A 140 -9.39 -9.25 -3.17
N TYR A 141 -9.33 -8.03 -2.69
CA TYR A 141 -10.34 -7.01 -2.98
C TYR A 141 -9.74 -5.61 -3.03
N ALA A 142 -10.44 -4.72 -3.70
CA ALA A 142 -10.24 -3.29 -3.61
C ALA A 142 -11.46 -2.65 -2.94
N ALA A 143 -11.22 -1.65 -2.12
CA ALA A 143 -12.27 -0.84 -1.49
C ALA A 143 -11.99 0.63 -1.76
N VAL A 144 -13.03 1.37 -2.15
CA VAL A 144 -12.96 2.81 -2.38
C VAL A 144 -13.45 3.53 -1.13
N SER A 145 -12.79 4.62 -0.75
CA SER A 145 -13.19 5.42 0.40
C SER A 145 -14.63 5.91 0.27
N PRO A 146 -15.48 5.70 1.28
CA PRO A 146 -16.86 6.20 1.27
C PRO A 146 -16.94 7.73 1.36
N GLN A 147 -15.83 8.41 1.68
CA GLN A 147 -15.74 9.86 1.72
C GLN A 147 -15.31 10.48 0.40
N MET A 148 -14.98 9.65 -0.61
CA MET A 148 -14.58 10.09 -1.93
C MET A 148 -15.82 10.58 -2.70
N GLU A 149 -15.78 11.82 -3.20
CA GLU A 149 -16.93 12.44 -3.89
C GLU A 149 -17.29 11.71 -5.19
N ASP A 150 -16.28 11.21 -5.89
CA ASP A 150 -16.41 10.46 -7.15
C ASP A 150 -16.30 8.93 -6.97
N ALA A 151 -16.57 8.42 -5.76
CA ALA A 151 -16.44 7.00 -5.40
C ALA A 151 -17.19 6.07 -6.38
N GLY A 152 -18.39 6.45 -6.80
CA GLY A 152 -19.19 5.69 -7.76
C GLY A 152 -18.48 5.52 -9.11
N HIS A 153 -17.99 6.60 -9.70
CA HIS A 153 -17.27 6.58 -10.97
C HIS A 153 -15.95 5.80 -10.87
N VAL A 154 -15.22 5.96 -9.75
CA VAL A 154 -13.99 5.19 -9.52
C VAL A 154 -14.31 3.69 -9.42
N MET A 155 -15.37 3.31 -8.70
CA MET A 155 -15.79 1.92 -8.59
C MET A 155 -16.18 1.32 -9.95
N GLU A 156 -16.98 2.04 -10.73
CA GLU A 156 -17.34 1.63 -12.11
C GLU A 156 -16.10 1.45 -12.98
N GLY A 157 -15.14 2.39 -12.90
CA GLY A 157 -13.87 2.31 -13.60
C GLY A 157 -13.04 1.10 -13.19
N LEU A 158 -12.99 0.77 -11.89
CA LEU A 158 -12.29 -0.43 -11.39
C LEU A 158 -12.94 -1.71 -11.91
N VAL A 159 -14.28 -1.82 -11.85
CA VAL A 159 -15.03 -2.96 -12.38
C VAL A 159 -14.80 -3.11 -13.89
N PHE A 160 -14.89 -2.03 -14.64
CA PHE A 160 -14.64 -2.03 -16.09
C PHE A 160 -13.22 -2.48 -16.42
N CYS A 161 -12.22 -1.93 -15.72
CA CYS A 161 -10.81 -2.32 -15.92
C CYS A 161 -10.57 -3.79 -15.56
N ASN A 162 -11.16 -4.28 -14.46
CA ASN A 162 -11.04 -5.68 -14.07
C ASN A 162 -11.57 -6.63 -15.18
N ARG A 163 -12.66 -6.26 -15.80
CA ARG A 163 -13.23 -7.02 -16.93
C ARG A 163 -12.37 -6.95 -18.19
N THR A 164 -11.96 -5.75 -18.59
CA THR A 164 -11.21 -5.53 -19.84
C THR A 164 -9.77 -6.03 -19.78
N LEU A 165 -9.19 -6.15 -18.58
CA LEU A 165 -7.89 -6.76 -18.36
C LEU A 165 -7.95 -8.30 -18.31
N GLY A 166 -9.14 -8.89 -18.37
CA GLY A 166 -9.33 -10.34 -18.46
C GLY A 166 -9.47 -11.05 -17.11
N PHE A 167 -9.43 -10.34 -15.97
CA PHE A 167 -9.59 -10.96 -14.65
C PHE A 167 -11.05 -11.25 -14.32
N VAL A 168 -11.96 -10.35 -14.66
CA VAL A 168 -13.41 -10.39 -14.48
C VAL A 168 -13.83 -10.48 -13.02
N ASN A 169 -13.66 -11.64 -12.37
CA ASN A 169 -13.96 -11.89 -10.95
C ASN A 169 -12.96 -12.89 -10.37
N ALA A 170 -12.80 -12.83 -9.04
CA ALA A 170 -12.14 -13.93 -8.34
C ALA A 170 -12.99 -15.22 -8.44
N PRO A 171 -12.35 -16.42 -8.39
CA PRO A 171 -13.07 -17.69 -8.46
C PRO A 171 -14.16 -17.79 -7.41
N ALA A 172 -15.37 -18.21 -7.78
CA ALA A 172 -16.53 -18.28 -6.88
C ALA A 172 -16.29 -19.20 -5.66
N LEU A 173 -15.53 -20.29 -5.85
CA LEU A 173 -15.14 -21.18 -4.77
C LEU A 173 -14.23 -20.43 -3.76
N ALA A 174 -13.24 -19.71 -4.23
CA ALA A 174 -12.35 -18.94 -3.39
C ALA A 174 -13.11 -17.84 -2.61
N GLN A 175 -14.06 -17.15 -3.25
CA GLN A 175 -14.89 -16.16 -2.57
C GLN A 175 -15.69 -16.78 -1.41
N ARG A 176 -16.30 -17.96 -1.63
CA ARG A 176 -17.02 -18.69 -0.58
C ARG A 176 -16.09 -19.19 0.54
N LEU A 177 -14.90 -19.64 0.18
CA LEU A 177 -13.89 -20.11 1.12
C LEU A 177 -13.45 -18.99 2.08
N VAL A 178 -13.13 -17.79 1.56
CA VAL A 178 -12.62 -16.69 2.39
C VAL A 178 -13.71 -15.94 3.16
N THR A 179 -15.00 -16.07 2.78
CA THR A 179 -16.10 -15.36 3.45
C THR A 179 -16.14 -15.59 4.96
N PRO A 180 -16.12 -16.81 5.50
CA PRO A 180 -16.10 -17.05 6.94
C PRO A 180 -14.75 -16.72 7.59
N LEU A 181 -13.68 -16.59 6.81
CA LEU A 181 -12.31 -16.41 7.31
C LEU A 181 -11.86 -14.95 7.41
N GLN A 182 -12.77 -13.98 7.24
CA GLN A 182 -12.42 -12.55 7.21
C GLN A 182 -11.77 -12.04 8.51
N ARG A 183 -12.00 -12.71 9.64
CA ARG A 183 -11.40 -12.37 10.94
C ARG A 183 -10.18 -13.21 11.26
N GLU A 184 -9.91 -14.23 10.48
CA GLU A 184 -8.78 -15.14 10.68
C GLU A 184 -7.51 -14.55 10.07
N THR A 185 -6.37 -15.04 10.56
CA THR A 185 -5.05 -14.71 10.04
C THR A 185 -4.08 -15.83 10.38
N VAL A 186 -2.91 -15.78 9.77
CA VAL A 186 -1.77 -16.66 10.11
C VAL A 186 -1.34 -16.45 11.56
N ASP A 187 -0.54 -17.36 12.11
CA ASP A 187 0.02 -17.25 13.44
C ASP A 187 1.04 -16.10 13.52
N ILE A 188 0.57 -14.94 14.01
CA ILE A 188 1.38 -13.72 14.13
C ILE A 188 2.50 -13.90 15.17
N ALA A 189 2.26 -14.65 16.23
CA ALA A 189 3.26 -14.87 17.28
C ALA A 189 4.46 -15.67 16.74
N ALA A 190 4.20 -16.71 15.95
CA ALA A 190 5.25 -17.47 15.27
C ALA A 190 6.05 -16.64 14.26
N TYR A 191 5.39 -15.72 13.52
CA TYR A 191 6.10 -14.79 12.63
C TYR A 191 6.93 -13.77 13.41
N GLN A 192 6.40 -13.25 14.52
CA GLN A 192 7.13 -12.31 15.38
C GLN A 192 8.37 -12.95 15.99
N GLU A 193 8.26 -14.17 16.50
CA GLU A 193 9.39 -14.93 17.02
C GLU A 193 10.50 -15.09 15.96
N LYS A 194 10.15 -15.52 14.76
CA LYS A 194 11.09 -15.65 13.64
C LYS A 194 11.75 -14.32 13.29
N ARG A 195 10.96 -13.22 13.22
CA ARG A 195 11.48 -11.87 13.02
C ARG A 195 12.49 -11.50 14.09
N ASP A 196 12.18 -11.73 15.36
CA ASP A 196 13.04 -11.37 16.49
C ASP A 196 14.35 -12.16 16.48
N ILE A 197 14.29 -13.47 16.26
CA ILE A 197 15.49 -14.32 16.13
C ILE A 197 16.40 -13.83 15.01
N LEU A 198 15.84 -13.58 13.83
CA LEU A 198 16.64 -13.14 12.67
C LEU A 198 17.18 -11.73 12.88
N TYR A 199 16.37 -10.80 13.37
CA TYR A 199 16.76 -9.42 13.65
C TYR A 199 17.92 -9.37 14.64
N GLU A 200 17.82 -10.07 15.77
CA GLU A 200 18.84 -10.08 16.81
C GLU A 200 20.15 -10.69 16.32
N ASN A 201 20.08 -11.82 15.61
CA ASN A 201 21.29 -12.48 15.11
C ASN A 201 21.99 -11.65 14.03
N LEU A 202 21.26 -11.11 13.06
CA LEU A 202 21.84 -10.25 12.01
C LEU A 202 22.43 -8.97 12.60
N THR A 203 21.73 -8.34 13.56
CA THR A 203 22.27 -7.15 14.25
C THR A 203 23.56 -7.48 15.02
N ARG A 204 23.61 -8.64 15.70
CA ARG A 204 24.82 -9.11 16.40
C ARG A 204 26.00 -9.38 15.44
N MET A 205 25.69 -9.78 14.20
CA MET A 205 26.70 -9.96 13.14
C MET A 205 27.15 -8.64 12.50
N GLY A 206 26.56 -7.50 12.91
CA GLY A 206 26.97 -6.17 12.45
C GLY A 206 26.08 -5.59 11.35
N TYR A 207 25.05 -6.28 10.89
CA TYR A 207 24.10 -5.72 9.93
C TYR A 207 23.28 -4.58 10.55
N LYS A 208 23.19 -3.47 9.84
CA LYS A 208 22.33 -2.34 10.22
C LYS A 208 20.98 -2.49 9.55
N MET A 209 19.91 -2.39 10.32
CA MET A 209 18.54 -2.42 9.79
C MET A 209 17.56 -1.80 10.77
N VAL A 210 16.46 -1.30 10.26
CA VAL A 210 15.29 -0.92 11.07
C VAL A 210 14.52 -2.20 11.42
N LYS A 211 14.12 -2.33 12.70
CA LYS A 211 13.31 -3.47 13.14
C LYS A 211 11.96 -3.45 12.46
N PRO A 212 11.57 -4.50 11.69
CA PRO A 212 10.29 -4.52 11.00
C PRO A 212 9.10 -4.51 11.98
N GLN A 213 8.11 -3.70 11.69
CA GLN A 213 6.88 -3.57 12.46
C GLN A 213 5.76 -4.49 11.94
N GLY A 214 5.90 -4.99 10.72
CA GLY A 214 4.96 -5.90 10.08
C GLY A 214 5.55 -6.54 8.84
N ALA A 215 4.71 -7.19 8.03
CA ALA A 215 5.09 -8.06 6.93
C ALA A 215 5.98 -9.22 7.38
N PHE A 216 6.79 -9.82 6.51
CA PHE A 216 7.72 -10.90 6.88
C PHE A 216 9.08 -10.75 6.18
N TYR A 217 9.52 -9.50 6.06
CA TYR A 217 10.81 -9.15 5.47
C TYR A 217 11.73 -8.55 6.51
N LEU A 218 13.03 -8.79 6.34
CA LEU A 218 14.08 -7.99 6.94
C LEU A 218 14.84 -7.27 5.83
N PHE A 219 15.18 -6.03 6.05
CA PHE A 219 15.82 -5.18 5.04
C PHE A 219 17.15 -4.61 5.59
N PRO A 220 18.21 -5.44 5.66
CA PRO A 220 19.53 -5.00 6.11
C PRO A 220 20.20 -4.12 5.08
N GLN A 221 20.98 -3.15 5.57
CA GLN A 221 21.89 -2.37 4.75
C GLN A 221 23.11 -3.23 4.40
N SER A 222 23.49 -3.22 3.13
CA SER A 222 24.71 -3.86 2.61
C SER A 222 25.92 -2.94 2.73
#